data_fb601d139ac3c49232166c08cd3fc559
#
_entry.id   fb601d139ac3c49232166c08cd3fc559
#
_cell.length_a   1.000
_cell.length_b   1.000
_cell.length_c   1.000
_cell.angle_alpha   90.00
_cell.angle_beta   90.00
_cell.angle_gamma   90.00
#
_symmetry.space_group_name_H-M   'P 1'
#
loop_
_entity.id
_entity.type
_entity.pdbx_description
1 polymer ?
#
loop_
_entity_poly.entity_id
_entity_poly.type
_entity_poly.pdbx_seq_one_letter_code
_entity_poly.pdbx_strand_id
1 'polypeptide(L)'
;MDEKIVKFMRDNDKVAVWLNIKILEVRTGYSRISMIVREDMLNSVKICQGGAIFSFADFAFALASNSHGKIAVGISANINYLNPAFLGEELIAECFESGRSRKLGLYDVKVYKDENKKFVASFTGQVYIKEEKFEV
;
A
#
# COMPACT_ATOMS: atom_id res chain seq x y z
N MET A 1 7.09 5.89 14.93
CA MET A 1 5.80 5.29 14.52
C MET A 1 5.33 4.31 15.59
N ASP A 2 4.06 4.35 15.96
CA ASP A 2 3.52 3.47 16.99
C ASP A 2 3.35 2.05 16.43
N GLU A 3 4.13 1.11 16.94
CA GLU A 3 4.08 -0.29 16.51
C GLU A 3 2.72 -0.95 16.76
N LYS A 4 1.97 -0.48 17.76
CA LYS A 4 0.62 -1.00 18.05
C LYS A 4 -0.36 -0.66 16.92
N ILE A 5 -0.23 0.53 16.32
CA ILE A 5 -1.07 0.93 15.18
C ILE A 5 -0.74 0.06 13.96
N VAL A 6 0.54 -0.14 13.68
CA VAL A 6 0.99 -0.99 12.56
C VAL A 6 0.47 -2.42 12.73
N LYS A 7 0.62 -2.97 13.93
CA LYS A 7 0.13 -4.33 14.23
C LYS A 7 -1.39 -4.41 14.07
N PHE A 8 -2.12 -3.42 14.58
CA PHE A 8 -3.58 -3.37 14.46
C PHE A 8 -4.01 -3.36 12.99
N MET A 9 -3.39 -2.52 12.17
CA MET A 9 -3.72 -2.42 10.75
C MET A 9 -3.39 -3.73 10.02
N ARG A 10 -2.22 -4.31 10.28
CA ARG A 10 -1.82 -5.58 9.68
C ARG A 10 -2.79 -6.70 10.01
N ASP A 11 -3.22 -6.79 11.27
CA ASP A 11 -4.04 -7.91 11.73
C ASP A 11 -5.51 -7.75 11.34
N ASN A 12 -5.98 -6.52 11.11
CA ASN A 12 -7.40 -6.23 10.88
C ASN A 12 -7.75 -5.82 9.45
N ASP A 13 -6.78 -5.55 8.60
CA ASP A 13 -7.04 -5.33 7.18
C ASP A 13 -7.18 -6.70 6.50
N LYS A 14 -8.43 -7.08 6.25
CA LYS A 14 -8.73 -8.43 5.74
C LYS A 14 -8.14 -8.70 4.37
N VAL A 15 -8.09 -7.69 3.51
CA VAL A 15 -7.51 -7.83 2.18
C VAL A 15 -5.99 -7.99 2.26
N ALA A 16 -5.33 -7.21 3.13
CA ALA A 16 -3.89 -7.35 3.35
C ALA A 16 -3.54 -8.74 3.89
N VAL A 17 -4.36 -9.27 4.81
CA VAL A 17 -4.18 -10.64 5.33
C VAL A 17 -4.34 -11.65 4.19
N TRP A 18 -5.39 -11.52 3.39
CA TRP A 18 -5.66 -12.43 2.26
C TRP A 18 -4.53 -12.41 1.22
N LEU A 19 -4.00 -11.24 0.91
CA LEU A 19 -2.88 -11.09 -0.02
C LEU A 19 -1.53 -11.52 0.60
N ASN A 20 -1.52 -11.86 1.88
CA ASN A 20 -0.31 -12.23 2.63
C ASN A 20 0.79 -11.17 2.54
N ILE A 21 0.40 -9.92 2.67
CA ILE A 21 1.32 -8.79 2.60
C ILE A 21 2.24 -8.79 3.82
N LYS A 22 3.54 -8.59 3.58
CA LYS A 22 4.54 -8.42 4.64
C LYS A 22 4.90 -6.95 4.77
N ILE A 23 4.91 -6.45 6.00
CA ILE A 23 5.34 -5.09 6.30
C ILE A 23 6.84 -5.13 6.54
N LEU A 24 7.60 -4.39 5.71
CA LEU A 24 9.06 -4.34 5.79
C LEU A 24 9.52 -3.15 6.64
N GLU A 25 8.88 -1.99 6.46
CA GLU A 25 9.22 -0.79 7.22
C GLU A 25 8.05 0.18 7.23
N VAL A 26 7.80 0.82 8.37
CA VAL A 26 6.86 1.95 8.47
C VAL A 26 7.50 3.03 9.33
N ARG A 27 7.50 4.24 8.81
CA ARG A 27 7.91 5.45 9.53
C ARG A 27 6.86 6.52 9.27
N THR A 28 6.95 7.63 9.97
CA THR A 28 6.02 8.75 9.76
C THR A 28 6.06 9.19 8.29
N GLY A 29 4.93 9.09 7.60
CA GLY A 29 4.79 9.47 6.19
C GLY A 29 5.42 8.50 5.19
N TYR A 30 5.78 7.29 5.61
CA TYR A 30 6.46 6.33 4.74
C TYR A 30 6.08 4.90 5.08
N SER A 31 5.97 4.06 4.05
CA SER A 31 5.84 2.62 4.25
C SER A 31 6.51 1.85 3.11
N ARG A 32 6.93 0.63 3.42
CA ARG A 32 7.46 -0.32 2.45
C ARG A 32 6.97 -1.71 2.81
N ILE A 33 6.33 -2.35 1.85
CA ILE A 33 5.68 -3.66 2.03
C ILE A 33 6.02 -4.57 0.85
N SER A 34 5.81 -5.88 1.03
CA SER A 34 6.04 -6.86 -0.04
C SER A 34 4.88 -7.83 -0.20
N MET A 35 4.76 -8.39 -1.39
CA MET A 35 3.76 -9.39 -1.74
C MET A 35 4.31 -10.30 -2.83
N ILE A 36 4.07 -11.60 -2.69
CA ILE A 36 4.43 -12.56 -3.75
C ILE A 36 3.19 -12.81 -4.60
N VAL A 37 3.33 -12.73 -5.92
CA VAL A 37 2.24 -12.98 -6.85
C VAL A 37 1.90 -14.47 -6.84
N ARG A 38 0.66 -14.79 -6.43
CA ARG A 38 0.15 -16.15 -6.37
C ARG A 38 -0.76 -16.44 -7.56
N GLU A 39 -1.03 -17.71 -7.79
CA GLU A 39 -1.93 -18.14 -8.87
C GLU A 39 -3.32 -17.51 -8.77
N ASP A 40 -3.87 -17.37 -7.56
CA ASP A 40 -5.20 -16.80 -7.34
C ASP A 40 -5.26 -15.27 -7.51
N MET A 41 -4.14 -14.66 -7.86
CA MET A 41 -4.06 -13.24 -8.23
C MET A 41 -3.98 -13.02 -9.75
N LEU A 42 -3.91 -14.10 -10.54
CA LEU A 42 -3.72 -13.99 -11.98
C LEU A 42 -5.04 -13.71 -12.69
N ASN A 43 -4.96 -12.88 -13.73
CA ASN A 43 -6.08 -12.62 -14.63
C ASN A 43 -6.13 -13.68 -15.75
N SER A 44 -7.05 -13.50 -16.71
CA SER A 44 -7.27 -14.47 -17.78
C SER A 44 -6.09 -14.64 -18.74
N VAL A 45 -5.16 -13.68 -18.78
CA VAL A 45 -3.94 -13.76 -19.60
C VAL A 45 -2.70 -14.11 -18.74
N LYS A 46 -2.92 -14.59 -17.52
CA LYS A 46 -1.90 -15.14 -16.63
C LYS A 46 -0.85 -14.13 -16.14
N ILE A 47 -1.26 -12.87 -15.99
CA ILE A 47 -0.48 -11.86 -15.27
C ILE A 47 -1.24 -11.41 -14.03
N CYS A 48 -0.53 -10.82 -13.07
CA CYS A 48 -1.16 -10.36 -11.83
C CYS A 48 -2.27 -9.35 -12.17
N GLN A 49 -3.47 -9.61 -11.68
CA GLN A 49 -4.62 -8.74 -11.94
C GLN A 49 -4.40 -7.36 -11.35
N GLY A 50 -4.80 -6.32 -12.10
CA GLY A 50 -4.63 -4.94 -11.68
C GLY A 50 -5.27 -4.62 -10.34
N GLY A 51 -6.42 -5.26 -10.03
CA GLY A 51 -7.07 -5.08 -8.74
C GLY A 51 -6.25 -5.58 -7.56
N ALA A 52 -5.49 -6.67 -7.73
CA ALA A 52 -4.58 -7.16 -6.69
C ALA A 52 -3.43 -6.19 -6.48
N ILE A 53 -2.86 -5.66 -7.55
CA ILE A 53 -1.79 -4.64 -7.47
C ILE A 53 -2.32 -3.36 -6.82
N PHE A 54 -3.54 -2.94 -7.18
CA PHE A 54 -4.19 -1.77 -6.59
C PHE A 54 -4.35 -1.95 -5.07
N SER A 55 -4.89 -3.09 -4.64
CA SER A 55 -5.10 -3.39 -3.22
C SER A 55 -3.79 -3.42 -2.45
N PHE A 56 -2.74 -3.96 -3.07
CA PHE A 56 -1.39 -3.97 -2.51
C PHE A 56 -0.87 -2.54 -2.32
N ALA A 57 -0.92 -1.70 -3.36
CA ALA A 57 -0.51 -0.30 -3.28
C ALA A 57 -1.35 0.49 -2.26
N ASP A 58 -2.64 0.22 -2.21
CA ASP A 58 -3.57 0.87 -1.27
C ASP A 58 -3.20 0.59 0.18
N PHE A 59 -2.73 -0.61 0.49
CA PHE A 59 -2.30 -0.92 1.86
C PHE A 59 -1.02 -0.16 2.25
N ALA A 60 -0.07 0.01 1.33
CA ALA A 60 1.10 0.86 1.57
C ALA A 60 0.67 2.31 1.84
N PHE A 61 -0.28 2.80 1.06
CA PHE A 61 -0.88 4.12 1.21
C PHE A 61 -1.58 4.25 2.58
N ALA A 62 -2.35 3.24 2.99
CA ALA A 62 -3.02 3.22 4.28
C ALA A 62 -2.02 3.29 5.44
N LEU A 63 -0.95 2.50 5.40
CA LEU A 63 0.07 2.50 6.45
C LEU A 63 0.75 3.86 6.59
N ALA A 64 1.20 4.44 5.48
CA ALA A 64 1.90 5.72 5.51
C ALA A 64 0.96 6.86 5.96
N SER A 65 -0.27 6.88 5.47
CA SER A 65 -1.21 7.96 5.79
C SER A 65 -1.70 7.91 7.24
N ASN A 66 -1.78 6.72 7.83
CA ASN A 66 -2.18 6.54 9.23
C ASN A 66 -0.99 6.58 10.21
N SER A 67 0.23 6.76 9.69
CA SER A 67 1.45 6.74 10.51
C SER A 67 1.56 7.91 11.48
N HIS A 68 0.79 8.95 11.29
CA HIS A 68 0.76 10.11 12.19
C HIS A 68 -0.09 9.88 13.46
N GLY A 69 -0.83 8.77 13.54
CA GLY A 69 -1.62 8.42 14.71
C GLY A 69 -3.09 8.81 14.64
N LYS A 70 -3.46 9.73 13.75
CA LYS A 70 -4.86 10.04 13.47
C LYS A 70 -5.38 9.13 12.36
N ILE A 71 -6.66 8.78 12.42
CA ILE A 71 -7.30 7.97 11.40
C ILE A 71 -7.40 8.77 10.10
N ALA A 72 -6.84 8.25 9.03
CA ALA A 72 -6.89 8.84 7.70
C ALA A 72 -7.58 7.86 6.75
N VAL A 73 -8.51 8.35 5.95
CA VAL A 73 -9.26 7.53 5.01
C VAL A 73 -9.03 8.03 3.58
N GLY A 74 -8.82 7.09 2.66
CA GLY A 74 -8.64 7.43 1.25
C GLY A 74 -9.90 8.00 0.65
N ILE A 75 -9.78 9.15 -0.04
CA ILE A 75 -10.91 9.80 -0.71
C ILE A 75 -10.69 9.93 -2.21
N SER A 76 -9.49 9.69 -2.70
CA SER A 76 -9.17 9.71 -4.12
C SER A 76 -7.94 8.85 -4.36
N ALA A 77 -7.93 8.10 -5.45
CA ALA A 77 -6.78 7.28 -5.82
C ALA A 77 -6.74 7.14 -7.34
N ASN A 78 -5.52 7.09 -7.87
CA ASN A 78 -5.28 6.82 -9.28
C ASN A 78 -4.08 5.91 -9.41
N ILE A 79 -4.16 4.92 -10.31
CA ILE A 79 -3.06 4.00 -10.57
C ILE A 79 -2.80 3.92 -12.07
N ASN A 80 -1.53 3.85 -12.44
CA ASN A 80 -1.07 3.57 -13.79
C ASN A 80 -0.20 2.33 -13.77
N TYR A 81 -0.54 1.34 -14.61
CA TYR A 81 0.19 0.09 -14.73
C TYR A 81 1.24 0.24 -15.84
N LEU A 82 2.48 -0.08 -15.52
CA LEU A 82 3.62 0.13 -16.43
C LEU A 82 4.15 -1.17 -17.03
N ASN A 83 4.26 -2.21 -16.21
CA ASN A 83 4.78 -3.51 -16.64
C ASN A 83 4.03 -4.63 -15.93
N PRO A 84 3.81 -5.78 -16.60
CA PRO A 84 3.11 -6.91 -15.98
C PRO A 84 3.96 -7.56 -14.89
N ALA A 85 3.29 -8.07 -13.87
CA ALA A 85 3.90 -8.91 -12.84
C ALA A 85 3.43 -10.34 -13.04
N PHE A 86 4.34 -11.29 -12.85
CA PHE A 86 4.12 -12.70 -13.16
C PHE A 86 4.13 -13.57 -11.90
N LEU A 87 3.53 -14.76 -12.01
CA LEU A 87 3.48 -15.75 -10.95
C LEU A 87 4.86 -15.95 -10.30
N GLY A 88 4.88 -15.89 -8.97
CA GLY A 88 6.09 -16.12 -8.18
C GLY A 88 6.98 -14.91 -7.99
N GLU A 89 6.74 -13.82 -8.70
CA GLU A 89 7.52 -12.60 -8.52
C GLU A 89 7.17 -11.91 -7.20
N GLU A 90 8.19 -11.43 -6.50
CA GLU A 90 8.02 -10.62 -5.31
C GLU A 90 7.93 -9.15 -5.71
N LEU A 91 6.87 -8.49 -5.25
CA LEU A 91 6.65 -7.07 -5.51
C LEU A 91 6.89 -6.29 -4.23
N ILE A 92 7.45 -5.09 -4.39
CA ILE A 92 7.62 -4.12 -3.32
C ILE A 92 6.71 -2.93 -3.62
N ALA A 93 6.00 -2.44 -2.61
CA ALA A 93 5.30 -1.17 -2.69
C ALA A 93 5.91 -0.22 -1.67
N GLU A 94 6.35 0.92 -2.15
CA GLU A 94 6.91 1.98 -1.31
C GLU A 94 6.03 3.22 -1.41
N CYS A 95 5.60 3.73 -0.25
CA CYS A 95 4.75 4.91 -0.18
C CYS A 95 5.49 6.07 0.47
N PHE A 96 5.38 7.22 -0.16
CA PHE A 96 5.99 8.48 0.30
C PHE A 96 4.90 9.55 0.44
N GLU A 97 4.90 10.25 1.56
CA GLU A 97 4.06 11.42 1.75
C GLU A 97 4.60 12.56 0.89
N SER A 98 3.77 13.12 0.00
CA SER A 98 4.17 14.23 -0.86
C SER A 98 3.65 15.59 -0.37
N GLY A 99 2.64 15.57 0.50
CA GLY A 99 2.10 16.80 1.08
C GLY A 99 1.07 16.48 2.15
N ARG A 100 0.97 17.35 3.15
CA ARG A 100 0.02 17.15 4.22
C ARG A 100 -0.44 18.49 4.79
N SER A 101 -1.74 18.63 4.96
CA SER A 101 -2.35 19.74 5.67
C SER A 101 -3.08 19.20 6.90
N ARG A 102 -3.83 20.04 7.58
CA ARG A 102 -4.58 19.60 8.76
C ARG A 102 -5.59 18.50 8.46
N LYS A 103 -6.27 18.57 7.30
CA LYS A 103 -7.34 17.66 6.94
C LYS A 103 -7.06 16.77 5.73
N LEU A 104 -6.03 17.06 4.97
CA LEU A 104 -5.74 16.34 3.73
C LEU A 104 -4.29 15.87 3.71
N GLY A 105 -4.07 14.73 3.04
CA GLY A 105 -2.72 14.23 2.80
C GLY A 105 -2.61 13.66 1.39
N LEU A 106 -1.47 13.88 0.76
CA LEU A 106 -1.16 13.40 -0.58
C LEU A 106 0.00 12.42 -0.51
N TYR A 107 -0.13 11.29 -1.22
CA TYR A 107 0.83 10.19 -1.15
C TYR A 107 1.10 9.62 -2.53
N ASP A 108 2.34 9.20 -2.73
CA ASP A 108 2.79 8.50 -3.93
C ASP A 108 3.25 7.11 -3.56
N VAL A 109 2.82 6.10 -4.31
CA VAL A 109 3.25 4.72 -4.13
C VAL A 109 3.92 4.24 -5.42
N LYS A 110 5.11 3.68 -5.28
CA LYS A 110 5.82 2.98 -6.36
C LYS A 110 5.75 1.49 -6.09
N VAL A 111 5.26 0.74 -7.08
CA VAL A 111 5.26 -0.73 -7.05
C VAL A 111 6.31 -1.22 -8.04
N TYR A 112 7.25 -2.03 -7.57
CA TYR A 112 8.33 -2.54 -8.40
C TYR A 112 8.68 -3.98 -8.02
N LYS A 113 9.35 -4.67 -8.93
CA LYS A 113 9.83 -6.04 -8.69
C LYS A 113 11.06 -5.99 -7.81
N ASP A 114 11.11 -6.84 -6.78
CA ASP A 114 12.25 -6.89 -5.86
C ASP A 114 13.55 -7.26 -6.58
N GLU A 115 13.49 -8.23 -7.50
CA GLU A 115 14.66 -8.80 -8.17
C GLU A 115 15.45 -7.75 -8.97
N ASN A 116 14.79 -6.99 -9.85
CA ASN A 116 15.46 -6.09 -10.79
C ASN A 116 15.03 -4.64 -10.68
N LYS A 117 14.18 -4.30 -9.70
CA LYS A 117 13.64 -2.96 -9.46
C LYS A 117 12.81 -2.40 -10.63
N LYS A 118 12.33 -3.27 -11.53
CA LYS A 118 11.50 -2.86 -12.65
C LYS A 118 10.14 -2.40 -12.14
N PHE A 119 9.71 -1.21 -12.55
CA PHE A 119 8.43 -0.64 -12.13
C PHE A 119 7.26 -1.43 -12.70
N VAL A 120 6.30 -1.72 -11.83
CA VAL A 120 5.05 -2.40 -12.17
C VAL A 120 3.90 -1.42 -12.23
N ALA A 121 3.83 -0.49 -11.27
CA ALA A 121 2.75 0.48 -11.20
C ALA A 121 3.17 1.73 -10.45
N SER A 122 2.49 2.83 -10.75
CA SER A 122 2.59 4.09 -10.02
C SER A 122 1.19 4.46 -9.54
N PHE A 123 1.06 4.74 -8.24
CA PHE A 123 -0.21 5.03 -7.58
C PHE A 123 -0.09 6.38 -6.89
N THR A 124 -1.14 7.19 -6.97
CA THR A 124 -1.26 8.42 -6.17
C THR A 124 -2.56 8.37 -5.39
N GLY A 125 -2.54 8.86 -4.17
CA GLY A 125 -3.73 8.87 -3.34
C GLY A 125 -3.85 10.11 -2.49
N GLN A 126 -5.08 10.45 -2.13
CA GLN A 126 -5.38 11.53 -1.21
C GLN A 126 -6.22 10.98 -0.07
N VAL A 127 -5.88 11.37 1.16
CA VAL A 127 -6.65 11.00 2.35
C VAL A 127 -7.34 12.23 2.94
N TYR A 128 -8.46 11.97 3.61
CA TYR A 128 -9.05 12.88 4.58
C TYR A 128 -8.59 12.45 5.98
N ILE A 129 -8.06 13.40 6.75
CA ILE A 129 -7.51 13.13 8.09
C ILE A 129 -8.58 13.48 9.11
N LYS A 130 -9.02 12.47 9.88
CA LYS A 130 -10.01 12.64 10.93
C LYS A 130 -9.35 13.20 12.19
N GLU A 131 -10.15 13.81 13.06
CA GLU A 131 -9.69 14.21 14.39
C GLU A 131 -9.46 12.99 15.30
N GLU A 132 -10.17 11.89 15.03
CA GLU A 132 -10.06 10.65 15.80
C GLU A 132 -8.67 10.04 15.68
N LYS A 133 -8.19 9.52 16.83
CA LYS A 133 -6.94 8.77 16.90
C LYS A 133 -7.22 7.29 17.03
N PHE A 134 -6.22 6.46 16.71
CA PHE A 134 -6.32 5.04 16.98
C PHE A 134 -6.34 4.78 18.48
N GLU A 135 -7.26 3.92 18.91
CA GLU A 135 -7.36 3.44 20.29
C GLU A 135 -6.85 2.00 20.33
N VAL A 136 -5.54 1.84 20.44
CA VAL A 136 -4.90 0.50 20.41
C VAL A 136 -3.95 0.26 21.56
#